data_857eba983d220afe5e9e051930cf232b
#
_entry.id   857eba983d220afe5e9e051930cf232b
#
_cell.length_a   1.000
_cell.length_b   1.000
_cell.length_c   1.000
_cell.angle_alpha   90.00
_cell.angle_beta   90.00
_cell.angle_gamma   90.00
#
_symmetry.space_group_name_H-M   'P 1'
#
loop_
_entity.id
_entity.type
_entity.pdbx_description
1 polymer ?
#
loop_
_entity_poly.entity_id
_entity_poly.type
_entity_poly.pdbx_seq_one_letter_code
_entity_poly.pdbx_strand_id
1 'polypeptide(L)'
;IRETIENPDQSHVDEMLAFAEQANREYEAELYGQQALPDKLTVLVVEPMKEPYVKEIDPGLHALQAEVGGDIAASYPFDDPVGLVLNDEGKLIGLDLNRSLRDEHGEIYDIVAGTFLVVGLGPESFASLPPDMIQKYTEQFKRPELFASINGQIVSVPVESENPLRTAEMTLEDDYGMIDGIINNG
;
A
#
# COMPACT_ATOMS: atom_id res chain seq x y z
N ILE A 1 40.03 16.85 7.96
CA ILE A 1 38.69 16.53 8.45
C ILE A 1 37.70 16.44 7.32
N ARG A 2 37.76 17.29 6.33
CA ARG A 2 36.94 17.22 5.14
C ARG A 2 37.44 16.24 4.08
N GLU A 3 38.68 15.91 4.13
CA GLU A 3 39.37 15.10 3.13
C GLU A 3 38.83 13.67 3.06
N THR A 4 38.34 13.14 4.18
CA THR A 4 37.76 11.80 4.24
C THR A 4 36.35 11.74 3.70
N ILE A 5 35.69 12.87 3.50
CA ILE A 5 34.29 12.92 3.05
C ILE A 5 34.21 13.01 1.52
N GLU A 6 35.20 13.58 0.86
CA GLU A 6 35.15 13.81 -0.59
C GLU A 6 35.23 12.54 -1.40
N ASN A 7 35.85 11.49 -0.90
CA ASN A 7 35.97 10.24 -1.65
C ASN A 7 36.11 9.05 -0.68
N PRO A 8 35.06 8.71 0.08
CA PRO A 8 35.14 7.61 1.03
C PRO A 8 35.25 6.28 0.28
N ASP A 9 36.10 5.39 0.78
CA ASP A 9 36.16 4.03 0.29
C ASP A 9 34.91 3.22 0.74
N GLN A 10 34.72 2.03 0.16
CA GLN A 10 33.54 1.19 0.44
C GLN A 10 33.49 0.77 1.92
N SER A 11 34.63 0.47 2.54
CA SER A 11 34.68 0.12 3.96
C SER A 11 34.16 1.23 4.86
N HIS A 12 34.50 2.47 4.54
CA HIS A 12 34.05 3.62 5.30
C HIS A 12 32.54 3.85 5.14
N VAL A 13 32.02 3.66 3.93
CA VAL A 13 30.58 3.73 3.67
C VAL A 13 29.84 2.64 4.44
N ASP A 14 30.35 1.42 4.45
CA ASP A 14 29.74 0.30 5.17
C ASP A 14 29.72 0.56 6.69
N GLU A 15 30.79 1.12 7.25
CA GLU A 15 30.84 1.52 8.66
C GLU A 15 29.81 2.61 8.99
N MET A 16 29.64 3.59 8.11
CA MET A 16 28.67 4.66 8.28
C MET A 16 27.24 4.13 8.23
N LEU A 17 26.95 3.22 7.31
CA LEU A 17 25.64 2.59 7.22
C LEU A 17 25.32 1.74 8.45
N ALA A 18 26.28 0.96 8.92
CA ALA A 18 26.12 0.16 10.15
C ALA A 18 25.86 1.05 11.37
N PHE A 19 26.57 2.16 11.47
CA PHE A 19 26.37 3.13 12.55
C PHE A 19 24.98 3.77 12.49
N ALA A 20 24.53 4.15 11.31
CA ALA A 20 23.21 4.74 11.10
C ALA A 20 22.10 3.75 11.45
N GLU A 21 22.24 2.48 11.06
CA GLU A 21 21.29 1.43 11.41
C GLU A 21 21.20 1.19 12.92
N GLN A 22 22.35 1.19 13.58
CA GLN A 22 22.41 1.04 15.04
C GLN A 22 21.78 2.24 15.75
N ALA A 23 22.07 3.45 15.30
CA ALA A 23 21.47 4.67 15.84
C ALA A 23 19.95 4.68 15.68
N ASN A 24 19.44 4.21 14.55
CA ASN A 24 18.01 4.10 14.33
C ASN A 24 17.35 3.07 15.26
N ARG A 25 18.01 1.94 15.50
CA ARG A 25 17.50 0.93 16.44
C ARG A 25 17.46 1.47 17.87
N GLU A 26 18.49 2.20 18.30
CA GLU A 26 18.53 2.82 19.63
C GLU A 26 17.46 3.90 19.77
N TYR A 27 17.25 4.70 18.75
CA TYR A 27 16.22 5.73 18.70
C TYR A 27 14.82 5.12 18.77
N GLU A 28 14.57 4.07 18.01
CA GLU A 28 13.32 3.33 18.05
C GLU A 28 13.08 2.72 19.44
N ALA A 29 14.12 2.15 20.05
CA ALA A 29 14.04 1.60 21.40
C ALA A 29 13.69 2.67 22.45
N GLU A 30 14.21 3.87 22.31
CA GLU A 30 13.84 5.00 23.19
C GLU A 30 12.39 5.44 22.98
N LEU A 31 11.93 5.52 21.73
CA LEU A 31 10.58 5.93 21.39
C LEU A 31 9.53 4.95 21.91
N TYR A 32 9.81 3.65 21.85
CA TYR A 32 8.89 2.59 22.28
C TYR A 32 9.09 2.19 23.73
N GLY A 33 9.99 2.84 24.44
CA GLY A 33 10.34 2.47 25.80
C GLY A 33 10.93 1.05 25.84
N GLN A 34 10.62 0.31 26.89
CA GLN A 34 11.11 -1.06 27.03
C GLN A 34 10.22 -2.12 26.37
N GLN A 35 9.22 -1.69 25.60
CA GLN A 35 8.41 -2.61 24.82
C GLN A 35 9.20 -3.01 23.59
N ALA A 36 9.56 -4.27 23.51
CA ALA A 36 10.16 -4.84 22.33
C ALA A 36 9.20 -4.66 21.15
N LEU A 37 9.76 -4.35 19.96
CA LEU A 37 8.96 -4.43 18.72
C LEU A 37 8.36 -5.84 18.64
N PRO A 38 7.13 -5.98 18.16
CA PRO A 38 6.55 -7.29 17.97
C PRO A 38 7.45 -8.11 17.04
N ASP A 39 7.58 -9.41 17.28
CA ASP A 39 8.39 -10.28 16.44
C ASP A 39 7.92 -10.26 14.99
N LYS A 40 6.63 -10.11 14.78
CA LYS A 40 6.02 -10.00 13.45
C LYS A 40 4.92 -8.96 13.44
N LEU A 41 4.72 -8.37 12.28
CA LEU A 41 3.66 -7.42 12.02
C LEU A 41 2.60 -8.09 11.14
N THR A 42 1.38 -8.23 11.64
CA THR A 42 0.27 -8.78 10.88
C THR A 42 -0.38 -7.69 10.05
N VAL A 43 -0.39 -7.85 8.74
CA VAL A 43 -0.92 -6.87 7.79
C VAL A 43 -1.91 -7.52 6.84
N LEU A 44 -2.78 -6.71 6.25
CA LEU A 44 -3.63 -7.14 5.15
C LEU A 44 -2.97 -6.65 3.85
N VAL A 45 -2.70 -7.58 2.94
CA VAL A 45 -2.09 -7.28 1.63
C VAL A 45 -3.18 -7.20 0.59
N VAL A 46 -3.21 -6.12 -0.17
CA VAL A 46 -4.15 -5.92 -1.27
C VAL A 46 -3.35 -5.75 -2.56
N GLU A 47 -3.41 -6.76 -3.42
CA GLU A 47 -2.75 -6.75 -4.72
C GLU A 47 -3.75 -6.44 -5.83
N PRO A 48 -3.31 -5.83 -6.95
CA PRO A 48 -4.19 -5.61 -8.08
C PRO A 48 -4.81 -6.92 -8.58
N MET A 49 -6.09 -6.92 -8.86
CA MET A 49 -6.86 -8.03 -9.42
C MET A 49 -6.93 -9.29 -8.53
N LYS A 50 -6.64 -9.16 -7.24
CA LYS A 50 -6.71 -10.28 -6.28
C LYS A 50 -7.52 -9.90 -5.06
N GLU A 51 -8.07 -10.92 -4.38
CA GLU A 51 -8.67 -10.72 -3.07
C GLU A 51 -7.59 -10.41 -2.03
N PRO A 52 -7.92 -9.59 -1.01
CA PRO A 52 -6.97 -9.33 0.08
C PRO A 52 -6.61 -10.60 0.84
N TYR A 53 -5.41 -10.64 1.37
CA TYR A 53 -4.98 -11.75 2.23
C TYR A 53 -4.13 -11.23 3.39
N VAL A 54 -4.17 -11.97 4.49
CA VAL A 54 -3.39 -11.67 5.69
C VAL A 54 -1.98 -12.20 5.53
N LYS A 55 -0.99 -11.42 5.95
CA LYS A 55 0.40 -11.81 5.93
C LYS A 55 1.10 -11.32 7.19
N GLU A 56 2.01 -12.14 7.70
CA GLU A 56 2.93 -11.72 8.75
C GLU A 56 4.26 -11.33 8.11
N ILE A 57 4.72 -10.13 8.40
CA ILE A 57 5.99 -9.61 7.88
C ILE A 57 6.88 -9.18 9.05
N ASP A 58 8.16 -9.02 8.79
CA ASP A 58 9.06 -8.44 9.78
C ASP A 58 8.65 -6.99 10.06
N PRO A 59 8.73 -6.54 11.32
CA PRO A 59 8.48 -5.15 11.61
C PRO A 59 9.63 -4.29 11.07
N GLY A 60 9.29 -3.14 10.55
CA GLY A 60 10.28 -2.17 10.09
C GLY A 60 10.12 -1.78 8.63
N LEU A 61 10.89 -0.79 8.24
CA LEU A 61 10.78 -0.13 6.95
C LEU A 61 11.08 -1.06 5.77
N HIS A 62 12.12 -1.88 5.89
CA HIS A 62 12.56 -2.75 4.78
C HIS A 62 11.50 -3.76 4.38
N ALA A 63 10.80 -4.35 5.35
CA ALA A 63 9.74 -5.30 5.06
C ALA A 63 8.56 -4.62 4.37
N LEU A 64 8.19 -3.42 4.82
CA LEU A 64 7.13 -2.64 4.18
C LEU A 64 7.51 -2.26 2.75
N GLN A 65 8.74 -1.80 2.54
CA GLN A 65 9.25 -1.48 1.20
C GLN A 65 9.24 -2.69 0.27
N ALA A 66 9.63 -3.86 0.78
CA ALA A 66 9.63 -5.09 0.00
C ALA A 66 8.23 -5.47 -0.46
N GLU A 67 7.22 -5.30 0.39
CA GLU A 67 5.84 -5.62 0.04
C GLU A 67 5.24 -4.70 -1.03
N VAL A 68 5.55 -3.41 -0.99
CA VAL A 68 5.01 -2.45 -1.98
C VAL A 68 5.94 -2.21 -3.17
N GLY A 69 7.15 -2.75 -3.13
CA GLY A 69 8.10 -2.68 -4.24
C GLY A 69 8.85 -1.37 -4.39
N GLY A 70 9.04 -0.61 -3.32
CA GLY A 70 9.76 0.67 -3.35
C GLY A 70 9.55 1.47 -2.09
N ASP A 71 9.90 2.73 -2.13
CA ASP A 71 9.70 3.64 -1.01
C ASP A 71 8.22 3.73 -0.65
N ILE A 72 7.95 3.89 0.63
CA ILE A 72 6.58 3.89 1.14
C ILE A 72 6.04 5.29 1.36
N ALA A 73 4.75 5.43 1.10
CA ALA A 73 3.93 6.53 1.60
C ALA A 73 2.84 5.95 2.50
N ALA A 74 2.36 6.73 3.42
CA ALA A 74 1.25 6.37 4.27
C ALA A 74 0.05 7.28 4.01
N SER A 75 -1.13 6.69 4.02
CA SER A 75 -2.40 7.42 3.87
C SER A 75 -3.36 6.97 4.97
N TYR A 76 -4.18 7.89 5.43
CA TYR A 76 -5.09 7.64 6.54
C TYR A 76 -6.52 8.02 6.13
N PRO A 77 -7.13 7.28 5.18
CA PRO A 77 -8.42 7.66 4.61
C PRO A 77 -9.62 7.27 5.48
N PHE A 78 -9.41 6.58 6.58
CA PHE A 78 -10.48 6.01 7.41
C PHE A 78 -10.48 6.61 8.81
N ASP A 79 -11.64 6.61 9.45
CA ASP A 79 -11.79 7.05 10.84
C ASP A 79 -11.21 6.03 11.83
N ASP A 80 -11.13 4.76 11.44
CA ASP A 80 -10.53 3.71 12.26
C ASP A 80 -9.02 3.94 12.46
N PRO A 81 -8.43 3.39 13.53
CA PRO A 81 -6.99 3.50 13.75
C PRO A 81 -6.19 2.55 12.86
N VAL A 82 -6.32 2.75 11.57
CA VAL A 82 -5.61 2.00 10.51
C VAL A 82 -5.00 2.96 9.52
N GLY A 83 -3.94 2.50 8.87
CA GLY A 83 -3.29 3.23 7.79
C GLY A 83 -3.14 2.36 6.56
N LEU A 84 -3.00 3.00 5.43
CA LEU A 84 -2.60 2.36 4.18
C LEU A 84 -1.12 2.67 3.93
N VAL A 85 -0.36 1.62 3.67
CA VAL A 85 1.06 1.74 3.26
C VAL A 85 1.12 1.38 1.78
N LEU A 86 1.60 2.30 0.98
CA LEU A 86 1.61 2.17 -0.48
C LEU A 86 2.96 2.61 -1.06
N ASN A 87 3.19 2.28 -2.33
CA ASN A 87 4.37 2.74 -3.04
C ASN A 87 4.24 4.25 -3.31
N ASP A 88 5.23 5.01 -2.84
CA ASP A 88 5.21 6.47 -2.95
C ASP A 88 5.19 6.97 -4.39
N GLU A 89 5.78 6.21 -5.30
CA GLU A 89 5.86 6.56 -6.72
C GLU A 89 5.00 5.70 -7.64
N GLY A 90 4.09 4.89 -7.07
CA GLY A 90 3.34 3.89 -7.82
C GLY A 90 2.66 4.41 -9.08
N LYS A 91 2.02 5.57 -9.01
CA LYS A 91 1.38 6.19 -10.18
C LYS A 91 2.39 6.71 -11.19
N LEU A 92 3.50 7.29 -10.72
CA LEU A 92 4.54 7.83 -11.59
C LEU A 92 5.26 6.76 -12.39
N ILE A 93 5.51 5.60 -11.79
CA ILE A 93 6.18 4.49 -12.45
C ILE A 93 5.23 3.55 -13.20
N GLY A 94 3.93 3.85 -13.19
CA GLY A 94 2.93 3.13 -13.95
C GLY A 94 2.55 1.76 -13.38
N LEU A 95 2.54 1.60 -12.07
CA LEU A 95 2.02 0.38 -11.45
C LEU A 95 0.53 0.24 -11.73
N ASP A 96 0.05 -0.98 -11.79
CA ASP A 96 -1.35 -1.28 -12.04
C ASP A 96 -2.26 -0.61 -11.01
N LEU A 97 -3.35 -0.01 -11.49
CA LEU A 97 -4.36 0.55 -10.61
C LEU A 97 -5.02 -0.58 -9.83
N ASN A 98 -5.22 -0.37 -8.54
CA ASN A 98 -5.61 -1.44 -7.62
C ASN A 98 -7.02 -1.23 -7.07
N ARG A 99 -7.20 -0.27 -6.18
CA ARG A 99 -8.49 0.01 -5.54
C ARG A 99 -8.74 1.51 -5.51
N SER A 100 -10.00 1.89 -5.66
CA SER A 100 -10.43 3.27 -5.48
C SER A 100 -10.60 3.59 -4.00
N LEU A 101 -10.29 4.84 -3.65
CA LEU A 101 -10.62 5.42 -2.35
C LEU A 101 -11.76 6.41 -2.56
N ARG A 102 -12.81 6.26 -1.75
CA ARG A 102 -14.03 7.04 -1.90
C ARG A 102 -14.28 7.90 -0.67
N ASP A 103 -14.88 9.05 -0.89
CA ASP A 103 -15.31 9.93 0.16
C ASP A 103 -16.64 9.48 0.79
N GLU A 104 -17.16 10.26 1.70
CA GLU A 104 -18.43 9.99 2.39
C GLU A 104 -19.65 9.99 1.46
N HIS A 105 -19.52 10.58 0.27
CA HIS A 105 -20.56 10.61 -0.76
C HIS A 105 -20.43 9.49 -1.78
N GLY A 106 -19.42 8.62 -1.62
CA GLY A 106 -19.14 7.54 -2.56
C GLY A 106 -18.36 7.96 -3.81
N GLU A 107 -17.91 9.22 -3.86
CA GLU A 107 -17.13 9.72 -4.99
C GLU A 107 -15.67 9.30 -4.87
N ILE A 108 -15.07 8.89 -5.98
CA ILE A 108 -13.65 8.54 -6.02
C ILE A 108 -12.82 9.82 -5.92
N TYR A 109 -12.01 9.91 -4.86
CA TYR A 109 -11.08 11.02 -4.72
C TYR A 109 -9.62 10.61 -4.96
N ASP A 110 -9.31 9.31 -4.89
CA ASP A 110 -8.00 8.79 -5.19
C ASP A 110 -8.09 7.32 -5.62
N ILE A 111 -7.05 6.85 -6.30
CA ILE A 111 -6.90 5.45 -6.71
C ILE A 111 -5.49 5.02 -6.33
N VAL A 112 -5.38 3.90 -5.61
CA VAL A 112 -4.08 3.36 -5.25
C VAL A 112 -3.52 2.55 -6.42
N ALA A 113 -2.27 2.82 -6.79
CA ALA A 113 -1.55 2.08 -7.80
C ALA A 113 -0.55 1.13 -7.14
N GLY A 114 -0.54 -0.12 -7.58
CA GLY A 114 0.32 -1.16 -7.03
C GLY A 114 -0.23 -1.81 -5.76
N THR A 115 0.50 -2.77 -5.26
CA THR A 115 0.18 -3.44 -3.99
C THR A 115 0.23 -2.45 -2.83
N PHE A 116 -0.75 -2.53 -1.94
CA PHE A 116 -0.74 -1.77 -0.71
C PHE A 116 -1.08 -2.65 0.50
N LEU A 117 -0.76 -2.15 1.67
CA LEU A 117 -1.00 -2.84 2.93
C LEU A 117 -2.00 -2.04 3.76
N VAL A 118 -2.86 -2.74 4.49
CA VAL A 118 -3.63 -2.14 5.58
C VAL A 118 -2.94 -2.55 6.88
N VAL A 119 -2.58 -1.57 7.67
CA VAL A 119 -1.84 -1.77 8.93
C VAL A 119 -2.58 -1.10 10.09
N GLY A 120 -2.34 -1.58 11.29
CA GLY A 120 -2.80 -0.91 12.49
C GLY A 120 -1.94 0.31 12.82
N LEU A 121 -2.46 1.20 13.65
CA LEU A 121 -1.73 2.37 14.13
C LEU A 121 -1.47 2.21 15.62
N GLY A 122 -0.19 2.24 15.98
CA GLY A 122 0.25 2.31 17.36
C GLY A 122 0.54 3.75 17.78
N PRO A 123 0.99 3.97 19.03
CA PRO A 123 1.29 5.31 19.53
C PRO A 123 2.36 6.04 18.74
N GLU A 124 3.38 5.33 18.27
CA GLU A 124 4.55 5.90 17.62
C GLU A 124 4.86 5.28 16.26
N SER A 125 4.23 4.15 15.92
CA SER A 125 4.52 3.44 14.66
C SER A 125 3.33 2.64 14.16
N PHE A 126 3.50 2.01 13.02
CA PHE A 126 2.56 1.02 12.54
C PHE A 126 2.54 -0.17 13.50
N ALA A 127 1.36 -0.74 13.67
CA ALA A 127 1.12 -1.90 14.50
C ALA A 127 0.43 -2.99 13.68
N SER A 128 0.35 -4.19 14.24
CA SER A 128 -0.44 -5.26 13.63
C SER A 128 -1.89 -4.84 13.50
N LEU A 129 -2.50 -5.21 12.39
CA LEU A 129 -3.91 -4.96 12.14
C LEU A 129 -4.75 -5.85 13.07
N PRO A 130 -5.64 -5.29 13.92
CA PRO A 130 -6.46 -6.11 14.80
C PRO A 130 -7.43 -7.00 14.04
N PRO A 131 -7.84 -8.16 14.62
CA PRO A 131 -8.72 -9.12 13.95
C PRO A 131 -10.05 -8.54 13.43
N ASP A 132 -10.67 -7.64 14.17
CA ASP A 132 -11.90 -6.97 13.75
C ASP A 132 -11.67 -6.05 12.55
N MET A 133 -10.52 -5.38 12.49
CA MET A 133 -10.13 -4.56 11.35
C MET A 133 -9.72 -5.41 10.14
N ILE A 134 -9.07 -6.55 10.37
CA ILE A 134 -8.79 -7.51 9.29
C ILE A 134 -10.09 -7.91 8.61
N GLN A 135 -11.10 -8.27 9.36
CA GLN A 135 -12.40 -8.67 8.82
C GLN A 135 -13.05 -7.50 8.05
N LYS A 136 -13.08 -6.33 8.64
CA LYS A 136 -13.70 -5.15 8.04
C LYS A 136 -13.06 -4.77 6.71
N TYR A 137 -11.74 -4.68 6.67
CA TYR A 137 -11.04 -4.24 5.46
C TYR A 137 -10.87 -5.35 4.42
N THR A 138 -10.86 -6.62 4.83
CA THR A 138 -10.99 -7.74 3.89
C THR A 138 -12.30 -7.62 3.12
N GLU A 139 -13.41 -7.35 3.78
CA GLU A 139 -14.70 -7.17 3.12
C GLU A 139 -14.71 -5.90 2.26
N GLN A 140 -14.14 -4.80 2.73
CA GLN A 140 -14.12 -3.55 1.99
C GLN A 140 -13.33 -3.65 0.69
N PHE A 141 -12.20 -4.33 0.69
CA PHE A 141 -11.32 -4.48 -0.48
C PHE A 141 -11.47 -5.83 -1.18
N LYS A 142 -12.48 -6.61 -0.83
CA LYS A 142 -12.65 -7.97 -1.33
C LYS A 142 -12.69 -8.05 -2.85
N ARG A 143 -13.39 -7.12 -3.48
CA ARG A 143 -13.59 -7.13 -4.93
C ARG A 143 -12.49 -6.34 -5.62
N PRO A 144 -11.72 -6.99 -6.51
CA PRO A 144 -10.85 -6.26 -7.42
C PRO A 144 -11.64 -5.26 -8.25
N GLU A 145 -10.97 -4.21 -8.70
CA GLU A 145 -11.59 -3.16 -9.49
C GLU A 145 -10.85 -3.01 -10.82
N LEU A 146 -11.62 -2.84 -11.89
CA LEU A 146 -11.11 -2.34 -13.16
C LEU A 146 -11.51 -0.88 -13.32
N PHE A 147 -10.66 -0.12 -13.97
CA PHE A 147 -10.88 1.31 -14.16
C PHE A 147 -11.01 1.60 -15.65
N ALA A 148 -11.98 2.44 -16.00
CA ALA A 148 -12.22 2.86 -17.36
C ALA A 148 -12.45 4.36 -17.41
N SER A 149 -12.18 4.95 -18.57
CA SER A 149 -12.53 6.34 -18.84
C SER A 149 -13.80 6.38 -19.68
N ILE A 150 -14.82 7.10 -19.21
CA ILE A 150 -16.08 7.31 -19.92
C ILE A 150 -16.35 8.81 -19.95
N ASN A 151 -16.39 9.38 -21.13
CA ASN A 151 -16.59 10.84 -21.32
C ASN A 151 -15.61 11.69 -20.50
N GLY A 152 -14.35 11.23 -20.41
CA GLY A 152 -13.30 11.91 -19.65
C GLY A 152 -13.35 11.70 -18.15
N GLN A 153 -14.30 10.92 -17.65
CA GLN A 153 -14.41 10.59 -16.22
C GLN A 153 -13.93 9.17 -15.96
N ILE A 154 -13.22 9.00 -14.83
CA ILE A 154 -12.78 7.68 -14.42
C ILE A 154 -13.91 7.00 -13.65
N VAL A 155 -14.26 5.79 -14.08
CA VAL A 155 -15.21 4.93 -13.39
C VAL A 155 -14.53 3.65 -12.95
N SER A 156 -14.98 3.11 -11.84
CA SER A 156 -14.51 1.85 -11.28
C SER A 156 -15.60 0.79 -11.42
N VAL A 157 -15.19 -0.39 -11.86
CA VAL A 157 -16.08 -1.55 -11.98
C VAL A 157 -15.55 -2.67 -11.11
N PRO A 158 -16.29 -3.10 -10.08
CA PRO A 158 -15.90 -4.25 -9.29
C PRO A 158 -15.98 -5.53 -10.13
N VAL A 159 -15.04 -6.46 -9.88
CA VAL A 159 -14.87 -7.67 -10.66
C VAL A 159 -15.04 -8.90 -9.78
N GLU A 160 -15.85 -9.86 -10.21
CA GLU A 160 -16.14 -11.07 -9.44
C GLU A 160 -15.87 -12.38 -10.21
N SER A 161 -15.47 -12.31 -11.49
CA SER A 161 -15.43 -13.51 -12.33
C SER A 161 -14.02 -14.02 -12.61
N GLU A 162 -13.95 -15.26 -13.04
CA GLU A 162 -12.72 -15.89 -13.53
C GLU A 162 -12.13 -15.17 -14.77
N ASN A 163 -12.95 -14.41 -15.47
CA ASN A 163 -12.50 -13.56 -16.57
C ASN A 163 -12.90 -12.10 -16.30
N PRO A 164 -12.13 -11.41 -15.48
CA PRO A 164 -12.48 -10.08 -15.01
C PRO A 164 -12.63 -9.05 -16.14
N LEU A 165 -11.80 -9.10 -17.16
CA LEU A 165 -11.87 -8.14 -18.27
C LEU A 165 -13.19 -8.24 -19.02
N ARG A 166 -13.60 -9.45 -19.34
CA ARG A 166 -14.87 -9.67 -20.07
C ARG A 166 -16.07 -9.24 -19.27
N THR A 167 -16.09 -9.54 -17.97
CA THR A 167 -17.20 -9.14 -17.10
C THR A 167 -17.30 -7.64 -16.98
N ALA A 168 -16.16 -6.97 -16.80
CA ALA A 168 -16.11 -5.51 -16.69
C ALA A 168 -16.55 -4.83 -17.98
N GLU A 169 -16.11 -5.31 -19.14
CA GLU A 169 -16.53 -4.78 -20.44
C GLU A 169 -18.04 -4.91 -20.63
N MET A 170 -18.59 -6.08 -20.36
CA MET A 170 -20.03 -6.31 -20.45
C MET A 170 -20.82 -5.39 -19.52
N THR A 171 -20.38 -5.24 -18.28
CA THR A 171 -21.07 -4.37 -17.32
C THR A 171 -21.02 -2.91 -17.75
N LEU A 172 -19.86 -2.44 -18.24
CA LEU A 172 -19.70 -1.06 -18.71
C LEU A 172 -20.55 -0.78 -19.96
N GLU A 173 -20.60 -1.72 -20.89
CA GLU A 173 -21.44 -1.58 -22.08
C GLU A 173 -22.93 -1.55 -21.72
N ASP A 174 -23.37 -2.40 -20.80
CA ASP A 174 -24.76 -2.43 -20.36
C ASP A 174 -25.16 -1.17 -19.60
N ASP A 175 -24.29 -0.66 -18.73
CA ASP A 175 -24.60 0.48 -17.87
C ASP A 175 -24.40 1.83 -18.56
N TYR A 176 -23.39 1.95 -19.43
CA TYR A 176 -22.95 3.22 -19.99
C TYR A 176 -23.01 3.30 -21.52
N GLY A 177 -23.23 2.19 -22.19
CA GLY A 177 -23.33 2.11 -23.64
C GLY A 177 -22.00 2.11 -24.37
N MET A 178 -21.17 3.12 -24.16
CA MET A 178 -19.88 3.24 -24.82
C MET A 178 -18.78 3.62 -23.82
N ILE A 179 -17.65 2.95 -23.86
CA ILE A 179 -16.48 3.24 -23.04
C ILE A 179 -15.35 3.82 -23.87
N ASP A 180 -14.58 4.75 -23.27
CA ASP A 180 -13.39 5.34 -23.92
C ASP A 180 -12.20 4.37 -23.89
N GLY A 181 -12.11 3.55 -22.86
CA GLY A 181 -11.08 2.54 -22.70
C GLY A 181 -10.89 2.09 -21.27
N ILE A 182 -10.29 0.92 -21.12
CA ILE A 182 -9.93 0.38 -19.80
C ILE A 182 -8.50 0.85 -19.50
N ILE A 183 -8.31 1.51 -18.36
CA ILE A 183 -7.04 2.11 -17.97
C ILE A 183 -6.23 1.28 -16.99
N ASN A 184 -6.76 0.15 -16.52
CA ASN A 184 -6.02 -0.79 -15.67
C ASN A 184 -5.35 -1.85 -16.55
N ASN A 185 -4.01 -1.89 -16.51
CA ASN A 185 -3.19 -2.72 -17.38
C ASN A 185 -2.79 -4.08 -16.75
N GLY A 186 -3.41 -4.44 -15.65
CA GLY A 186 -3.09 -5.65 -14.91
C GLY A 186 -3.17 -6.96 -15.65
#